data_802e6791fa1a661fa319c5063008de83
#
_entry.id   802e6791fa1a661fa319c5063008de83
#
_cell.length_a   1.000
_cell.length_b   1.000
_cell.length_c   1.000
_cell.angle_alpha   90.00
_cell.angle_beta   90.00
_cell.angle_gamma   90.00
#
_symmetry.space_group_name_H-M   'P 1'
#
loop_
_entity.id
_entity.type
_entity.pdbx_description
1 polymer ?
#
loop_
_entity_poly.entity_id
_entity_poly.type
_entity_poly.pdbx_seq_one_letter_code
_entity_poly.pdbx_strand_id
1 'polypeptide(L)'
;MVGTVTDLLRHKGHAVWSVSPETTVYEAIKLFAEKNIGAVVVMSGEKLVGIFSERDCTRRVTLEGCNPRETKVGEVISTPVITVTPEHTVEECMRLMTEHRVRHLPVLQGDKLVGLVSIGDVVNWIISAQSTALQQMEGYITGQYPG
;
A
#
# COMPACT_ATOMS: atom_id res chain seq x y z
N MET A 1 -2.73 12.79 -15.45
CA MET A 1 -3.09 12.39 -14.07
C MET A 1 -2.41 13.34 -13.10
N VAL A 2 -3.16 13.88 -12.16
CA VAL A 2 -2.65 14.87 -11.21
C VAL A 2 -2.74 14.28 -9.81
N GLY A 3 -1.70 14.51 -9.02
CA GLY A 3 -1.68 14.12 -7.62
C GLY A 3 -0.38 13.48 -7.21
N THR A 4 -0.03 13.74 -5.96
CA THR A 4 1.16 13.16 -5.33
C THR A 4 0.74 12.17 -4.24
N VAL A 5 1.71 11.43 -3.74
CA VAL A 5 1.49 10.55 -2.58
C VAL A 5 0.98 11.36 -1.40
N THR A 6 1.47 12.60 -1.22
CA THR A 6 0.96 13.50 -0.18
C THR A 6 -0.56 13.69 -0.31
N ASP A 7 -1.02 13.98 -1.52
CA ASP A 7 -2.46 14.20 -1.76
C ASP A 7 -3.26 12.92 -1.49
N LEU A 8 -2.76 11.81 -1.95
CA LEU A 8 -3.41 10.51 -1.75
C LEU A 8 -3.53 10.17 -0.27
N LEU A 9 -2.46 10.38 0.51
CA LEU A 9 -2.46 10.10 1.95
C LEU A 9 -3.39 11.05 2.72
N ARG A 10 -3.53 12.30 2.28
CA ARG A 10 -4.51 13.21 2.89
C ARG A 10 -5.93 12.70 2.72
N HIS A 11 -6.22 12.08 1.59
CA HIS A 11 -7.53 11.52 1.30
C HIS A 11 -7.79 10.21 2.04
N LYS A 12 -6.81 9.33 2.00
CA LYS A 12 -6.89 7.98 2.57
C LYS A 12 -6.63 7.94 4.09
N GLY A 13 -5.70 8.78 4.57
CA GLY A 13 -5.18 8.75 5.92
C GLY A 13 -3.80 8.11 6.01
N HIS A 14 -3.16 8.29 7.15
CA HIS A 14 -1.78 7.87 7.38
C HIS A 14 -1.65 6.61 8.24
N ALA A 15 -2.76 5.99 8.63
CA ALA A 15 -2.73 4.79 9.47
C ALA A 15 -2.06 3.63 8.74
N VAL A 16 -1.11 3.00 9.40
CA VAL A 16 -0.38 1.85 8.85
C VAL A 16 -0.31 0.78 9.93
N TRP A 17 -0.70 -0.43 9.58
CA TRP A 17 -0.58 -1.57 10.48
C TRP A 17 0.81 -2.18 10.29
N SER A 18 1.47 -2.47 11.40
CA SER A 18 2.83 -3.00 11.38
C SER A 18 2.98 -4.21 12.29
N VAL A 19 3.97 -5.02 11.98
CA VAL A 19 4.39 -6.15 12.80
C VAL A 19 5.91 -6.12 12.89
N SER A 20 6.49 -6.93 13.79
CA SER A 20 7.94 -7.07 13.88
C SER A 20 8.39 -8.31 13.09
N PRO A 21 9.69 -8.44 12.78
CA PRO A 21 10.21 -9.66 12.15
C PRO A 21 9.97 -10.91 12.99
N GLU A 22 9.80 -10.76 14.30
CA GLU A 22 9.58 -11.87 15.24
C GLU A 22 8.11 -12.30 15.32
N THR A 23 7.19 -11.51 14.78
CA THR A 23 5.77 -11.85 14.75
C THR A 23 5.58 -13.11 13.90
N THR A 24 4.74 -14.04 14.36
CA THR A 24 4.47 -15.25 13.59
C THR A 24 3.60 -14.93 12.38
N VAL A 25 3.71 -15.73 11.35
CA VAL A 25 2.85 -15.62 10.16
C VAL A 25 1.39 -15.76 10.57
N TYR A 26 1.08 -16.64 11.53
CA TYR A 26 -0.28 -16.81 12.03
C TYR A 26 -0.85 -15.51 12.60
N GLU A 27 -0.07 -14.81 13.42
CA GLU A 27 -0.50 -13.53 14.00
C GLU A 27 -0.70 -12.46 12.94
N ALA A 28 0.14 -12.43 11.91
CA ALA A 28 -0.01 -11.50 10.79
C ALA A 28 -1.29 -11.79 9.99
N ILE A 29 -1.56 -13.06 9.69
CA ILE A 29 -2.78 -13.48 8.99
C ILE A 29 -4.02 -13.10 9.82
N LYS A 30 -3.95 -13.31 11.13
CA LYS A 30 -5.03 -12.94 12.03
C LYS A 30 -5.31 -11.44 11.96
N LEU A 31 -4.25 -10.63 11.91
CA LEU A 31 -4.38 -9.18 11.76
C LEU A 31 -5.02 -8.82 10.42
N PHE A 32 -4.66 -9.49 9.33
CA PHE A 32 -5.29 -9.29 8.02
C PHE A 32 -6.80 -9.49 8.11
N ALA A 33 -7.22 -10.57 8.76
CA ALA A 33 -8.64 -10.89 8.91
C ALA A 33 -9.37 -9.90 9.81
N GLU A 34 -8.78 -9.54 10.95
CA GLU A 34 -9.40 -8.64 11.93
C GLU A 34 -9.54 -7.21 11.38
N LYS A 35 -8.56 -6.75 10.63
CA LYS A 35 -8.52 -5.36 10.12
C LYS A 35 -8.97 -5.25 8.67
N ASN A 36 -9.26 -6.37 8.03
CA ASN A 36 -9.64 -6.43 6.62
C ASN A 36 -8.61 -5.72 5.74
N ILE A 37 -7.35 -6.10 5.91
CA ILE A 37 -6.21 -5.54 5.16
C ILE A 37 -5.47 -6.66 4.45
N GLY A 38 -4.75 -6.32 3.39
CA GLY A 38 -4.01 -7.30 2.58
C GLY A 38 -2.50 -7.29 2.78
N ALA A 39 -1.99 -6.38 3.59
CA ALA A 39 -0.56 -6.28 3.84
C ALA A 39 -0.28 -5.50 5.12
N VAL A 40 0.87 -5.79 5.72
CA VAL A 40 1.41 -5.04 6.86
C VAL A 40 2.86 -4.70 6.56
N VAL A 41 3.33 -3.59 7.12
CA VAL A 41 4.75 -3.28 7.07
C VAL A 41 5.44 -4.02 8.21
N VAL A 42 6.70 -4.41 7.98
CA VAL A 42 7.50 -5.11 8.97
C VAL A 42 8.56 -4.13 9.47
N MET A 43 8.46 -3.82 10.76
CA MET A 43 9.32 -2.82 11.39
C MET A 43 10.20 -3.46 12.44
N SER A 44 11.48 -3.11 12.43
CA SER A 44 12.40 -3.44 13.51
C SER A 44 12.68 -2.12 14.25
N GLY A 45 11.98 -1.89 15.36
CA GLY A 45 11.96 -0.60 16.00
C GLY A 45 11.32 0.44 15.06
N GLU A 46 12.07 1.50 14.74
CA GLU A 46 11.60 2.55 13.83
C GLU A 46 12.05 2.32 12.38
N LYS A 47 12.74 1.22 12.12
CA LYS A 47 13.29 0.92 10.80
C LYS A 47 12.36 -0.02 10.03
N LEU A 48 12.02 0.38 8.81
CA LEU A 48 11.28 -0.48 7.89
C LEU A 48 12.23 -1.56 7.36
N VAL A 49 11.88 -2.82 7.57
CA VAL A 49 12.70 -3.95 7.10
C VAL A 49 12.02 -4.78 6.02
N GLY A 50 10.73 -4.64 5.84
CA GLY A 50 10.05 -5.40 4.81
C GLY A 50 8.57 -5.10 4.77
N ILE A 51 7.89 -5.85 3.91
CA ILE A 51 6.43 -5.85 3.82
C ILE A 51 5.98 -7.31 3.75
N PHE A 52 4.87 -7.62 4.38
CA PHE A 52 4.29 -8.96 4.35
C PHE A 52 2.83 -8.86 3.90
N SER A 53 2.49 -9.61 2.85
CA SER A 53 1.17 -9.54 2.23
C SER A 53 0.50 -10.91 2.15
N GLU A 54 -0.80 -10.91 1.85
CA GLU A 54 -1.55 -12.14 1.59
C GLU A 54 -0.92 -12.94 0.44
N ARG A 55 -0.37 -12.25 -0.54
CA ARG A 55 0.32 -12.89 -1.66
C ARG A 55 1.56 -13.65 -1.18
N ASP A 56 2.30 -13.09 -0.23
CA ASP A 56 3.44 -13.77 0.38
C ASP A 56 2.99 -15.02 1.14
N CYS A 57 1.84 -14.96 1.82
CA CYS A 57 1.27 -16.12 2.49
C CYS A 57 1.01 -17.25 1.51
N THR A 58 0.42 -16.94 0.37
CA THR A 58 0.13 -17.96 -0.65
C THR A 58 1.39 -18.55 -1.23
N ARG A 59 2.37 -17.72 -1.56
CA ARG A 59 3.57 -18.15 -2.26
C ARG A 59 4.61 -18.77 -1.36
N ARG A 60 4.90 -18.10 -0.24
CA ARG A 60 6.00 -18.50 0.62
C ARG A 60 5.57 -19.49 1.70
N VAL A 61 4.40 -19.28 2.27
CA VAL A 61 3.91 -20.09 3.38
C VAL A 61 3.22 -21.35 2.84
N THR A 62 2.22 -21.20 2.00
CA THR A 62 1.41 -22.34 1.53
C THR A 62 2.19 -23.23 0.59
N LEU A 63 2.84 -22.68 -0.44
CA LEU A 63 3.55 -23.48 -1.44
C LEU A 63 4.85 -24.09 -0.90
N GLU A 64 5.53 -23.39 0.00
CA GLU A 64 6.75 -23.92 0.62
C GLU A 64 6.49 -24.81 1.83
N GLY A 65 5.23 -24.93 2.25
CA GLY A 65 4.86 -25.82 3.34
C GLY A 65 5.26 -25.35 4.73
N CYS A 66 5.41 -24.04 4.93
CA CYS A 66 5.77 -23.50 6.23
C CYS A 66 4.58 -23.60 7.19
N ASN A 67 4.88 -23.91 8.46
CA ASN A 67 3.86 -23.87 9.51
C ASN A 67 3.66 -22.42 9.98
N PRO A 68 2.47 -21.81 9.76
CA PRO A 68 2.26 -20.40 10.12
C PRO A 68 2.48 -20.09 11.60
N ARG A 69 2.23 -21.05 12.49
CA ARG A 69 2.37 -20.84 13.92
C ARG A 69 3.82 -20.87 14.41
N GLU A 70 4.71 -21.46 13.61
CA GLU A 70 6.12 -21.62 13.94
C GLU A 70 7.02 -20.74 13.09
N THR A 71 6.52 -20.21 11.99
CA THR A 71 7.29 -19.38 11.05
C THR A 71 7.17 -17.91 11.41
N LYS A 72 8.29 -17.22 11.50
CA LYS A 72 8.31 -15.77 11.75
C LYS A 72 8.18 -15.02 10.45
N VAL A 73 7.51 -13.88 10.49
CA VAL A 73 7.32 -13.00 9.33
C VAL A 73 8.66 -12.65 8.70
N GLY A 74 9.69 -12.39 9.52
CA GLY A 74 11.02 -12.08 9.03
C GLY A 74 11.65 -13.12 8.11
N GLU A 75 11.21 -14.38 8.21
CA GLU A 75 11.74 -15.48 7.38
C GLU A 75 11.10 -15.54 5.99
N VAL A 76 9.95 -14.90 5.79
CA VAL A 76 9.17 -15.04 4.56
C VAL A 76 8.88 -13.72 3.84
N ILE A 77 9.36 -12.60 4.35
CA ILE A 77 9.19 -11.30 3.69
C ILE A 77 10.10 -11.18 2.48
N SER A 78 9.65 -10.37 1.53
CA SER A 78 10.44 -10.05 0.35
C SER A 78 11.32 -8.84 0.61
N THR A 79 12.57 -8.91 0.17
CA THR A 79 13.53 -7.82 0.24
C THR A 79 14.29 -7.75 -1.08
N PRO A 80 14.77 -6.55 -1.50
CA PRO A 80 14.56 -5.25 -0.88
C PRO A 80 13.13 -4.74 -1.03
N VAL A 81 12.74 -3.81 -0.14
CA VAL A 81 11.41 -3.20 -0.19
C VAL A 81 11.44 -2.03 -1.18
N ILE A 82 10.45 -2.00 -2.07
CA ILE A 82 10.28 -0.87 -2.97
C ILE A 82 9.49 0.20 -2.22
N THR A 83 10.06 1.38 -2.06
CA THR A 83 9.44 2.48 -1.32
C THR A 83 9.26 3.71 -2.19
N VAL A 84 8.40 4.61 -1.76
CA VAL A 84 8.21 5.92 -2.38
C VAL A 84 8.33 7.01 -1.31
N THR A 85 8.40 8.25 -1.76
CA THR A 85 8.39 9.42 -0.89
C THR A 85 7.06 10.17 -1.06
N PRO A 86 6.73 11.10 -0.15
CA PRO A 86 5.51 11.90 -0.31
C PRO A 86 5.45 12.71 -1.60
N GLU A 87 6.60 13.01 -2.21
CA GLU A 87 6.69 13.81 -3.44
C GLU A 87 6.50 12.99 -4.71
N HIS A 88 6.54 11.66 -4.63
CA HIS A 88 6.25 10.82 -5.80
C HIS A 88 4.83 11.07 -6.28
N THR A 89 4.62 11.01 -7.60
CA THR A 89 3.29 11.14 -8.16
C THR A 89 2.55 9.80 -8.09
N VAL A 90 1.22 9.87 -8.15
CA VAL A 90 0.39 8.65 -8.21
C VAL A 90 0.76 7.83 -9.45
N GLU A 91 1.05 8.51 -10.55
CA GLU A 91 1.48 7.86 -11.79
C GLU A 91 2.81 7.09 -11.61
N GLU A 92 3.76 7.69 -10.91
CA GLU A 92 5.02 7.02 -10.59
C GLU A 92 4.80 5.78 -9.71
N CYS A 93 3.86 5.86 -8.77
CA CYS A 93 3.49 4.71 -7.94
C CYS A 93 2.95 3.56 -8.81
N MET A 94 2.07 3.86 -9.76
CA MET A 94 1.55 2.85 -10.70
C MET A 94 2.67 2.19 -11.48
N ARG A 95 3.61 2.99 -11.96
CA ARG A 95 4.75 2.47 -12.72
C ARG A 95 5.60 1.54 -11.88
N LEU A 96 5.92 1.94 -10.66
CA LEU A 96 6.70 1.11 -9.74
C LEU A 96 5.99 -0.20 -9.40
N MET A 97 4.69 -0.14 -9.14
CA MET A 97 3.89 -1.33 -8.85
C MET A 97 3.90 -2.30 -10.04
N THR A 98 3.79 -1.77 -11.25
CA THR A 98 3.79 -2.57 -12.47
C THR A 98 5.16 -3.18 -12.75
N GLU A 99 6.20 -2.37 -12.67
CA GLU A 99 7.58 -2.81 -12.95
C GLU A 99 8.07 -3.86 -11.95
N HIS A 100 7.77 -3.67 -10.68
CA HIS A 100 8.24 -4.56 -9.62
C HIS A 100 7.22 -5.62 -9.22
N ARG A 101 6.03 -5.60 -9.83
CA ARG A 101 4.93 -6.53 -9.54
C ARG A 101 4.58 -6.57 -8.05
N VAL A 102 4.51 -5.39 -7.45
CA VAL A 102 4.10 -5.21 -6.06
C VAL A 102 2.80 -4.43 -6.02
N ARG A 103 2.00 -4.65 -4.99
CA ARG A 103 0.69 -4.01 -4.82
C ARG A 103 0.66 -3.02 -3.68
N HIS A 104 1.75 -2.87 -2.97
CA HIS A 104 1.86 -2.01 -1.81
C HIS A 104 3.21 -1.32 -1.82
N LEU A 105 3.21 -0.02 -1.56
CA LEU A 105 4.42 0.79 -1.51
C LEU A 105 4.45 1.53 -0.18
N PRO A 106 5.37 1.16 0.72
CA PRO A 106 5.59 1.96 1.92
C PRO A 106 6.09 3.35 1.54
N VAL A 107 5.63 4.35 2.26
CA VAL A 107 6.00 5.74 2.04
C VAL A 107 6.96 6.17 3.13
N LEU A 108 8.17 6.57 2.72
CA LEU A 108 9.20 7.04 3.63
C LEU A 108 9.45 8.52 3.42
N GLN A 109 9.51 9.26 4.51
CA GLN A 109 9.99 10.64 4.53
C GLN A 109 11.32 10.64 5.27
N GLY A 110 12.43 10.69 4.52
CA GLY A 110 13.73 10.36 5.07
C GLY A 110 13.72 8.88 5.47
N ASP A 111 14.04 8.61 6.72
CA ASP A 111 14.04 7.24 7.25
C ASP A 111 12.72 6.89 7.97
N LYS A 112 11.77 7.82 7.98
CA LYS A 112 10.53 7.65 8.74
C LYS A 112 9.40 7.14 7.86
N LEU A 113 8.75 6.06 8.30
CA LEU A 113 7.55 5.56 7.64
C LEU A 113 6.38 6.50 7.93
N VAL A 114 5.75 7.03 6.87
CA VAL A 114 4.63 7.98 7.02
C VAL A 114 3.33 7.48 6.39
N GLY A 115 3.35 6.35 5.71
CA GLY A 115 2.14 5.80 5.12
C GLY A 115 2.39 4.54 4.32
N LEU A 116 1.30 4.02 3.76
CA LEU A 116 1.33 2.85 2.89
C LEU A 116 0.34 3.09 1.75
N VAL A 117 0.79 2.95 0.52
CA VAL A 117 -0.05 3.10 -0.68
C VAL A 117 -0.29 1.73 -1.28
N SER A 118 -1.56 1.35 -1.45
CA SER A 118 -1.94 0.11 -2.11
C SER A 118 -2.39 0.37 -3.54
N ILE A 119 -2.46 -0.69 -4.35
CA ILE A 119 -3.01 -0.60 -5.71
C ILE A 119 -4.47 -0.12 -5.67
N GLY A 120 -5.23 -0.56 -4.66
CA GLY A 120 -6.61 -0.10 -4.46
C GLY A 120 -6.71 1.40 -4.20
N ASP A 121 -5.77 1.96 -3.42
CA ASP A 121 -5.72 3.39 -3.17
C ASP A 121 -5.49 4.18 -4.45
N VAL A 122 -4.58 3.69 -5.30
CA VAL A 122 -4.26 4.32 -6.58
C VAL A 122 -5.47 4.27 -7.51
N VAL A 123 -6.12 3.12 -7.61
CA VAL A 123 -7.31 2.95 -8.44
C VAL A 123 -8.43 3.89 -7.99
N ASN A 124 -8.69 3.96 -6.69
CA ASN A 124 -9.71 4.85 -6.14
C ASN A 124 -9.40 6.31 -6.42
N TRP A 125 -8.13 6.69 -6.32
CA TRP A 125 -7.69 8.05 -6.65
C TRP A 125 -7.99 8.39 -8.11
N ILE A 126 -7.66 7.50 -9.03
CA ILE A 126 -7.88 7.69 -10.47
C ILE A 126 -9.36 7.80 -10.78
N ILE A 127 -10.18 6.91 -10.22
CA ILE A 127 -11.64 6.92 -10.42
C ILE A 127 -12.23 8.24 -9.93
N SER A 128 -11.82 8.70 -8.74
CA SER A 128 -12.29 9.98 -8.18
C SER A 128 -11.92 11.16 -9.08
N ALA A 129 -10.69 11.17 -9.59
CA ALA A 129 -10.22 12.22 -10.49
C ALA A 129 -11.02 12.23 -11.80
N GLN A 130 -11.27 11.06 -12.38
CA GLN A 130 -12.08 10.94 -13.60
C GLN A 130 -13.53 11.36 -13.36
N SER A 131 -14.12 10.95 -12.25
CA SER A 131 -15.48 11.35 -11.90
C SER A 131 -15.61 12.86 -11.77
N THR A 132 -14.64 13.50 -11.12
CA THR A 132 -14.63 14.97 -10.99
C THR A 132 -14.54 15.63 -12.36
N ALA A 133 -13.65 15.13 -13.23
CA ALA A 133 -13.50 15.66 -14.58
C ALA A 133 -14.79 15.52 -15.39
N LEU A 134 -15.45 14.37 -15.31
CA LEU A 134 -16.72 14.13 -16.00
C LEU A 134 -17.81 15.07 -15.49
N GLN A 135 -17.92 15.28 -14.19
CA GLN A 135 -18.89 16.19 -13.62
C GLN A 135 -18.65 17.63 -14.09
N GLN A 136 -17.42 18.06 -14.15
CA GLN A 136 -17.05 19.37 -14.67
C GLN A 136 -17.44 19.52 -16.14
N MET A 137 -17.18 18.51 -16.94
CA MET A 137 -17.55 18.51 -18.36
C MET A 137 -19.07 18.56 -18.54
N GLU A 138 -19.82 17.79 -17.79
CA GLU A 138 -21.28 17.79 -17.85
C GLU A 138 -21.84 19.17 -17.46
N GLY A 139 -21.31 19.75 -16.39
CA GLY A 139 -21.71 21.09 -15.97
C GLY A 139 -21.42 22.13 -17.04
N TYR A 140 -20.30 22.04 -17.70
CA TYR A 140 -19.93 22.94 -18.79
C TYR A 140 -20.88 22.81 -19.99
N ILE A 141 -21.18 21.58 -20.41
CA ILE A 141 -22.07 21.32 -21.54
C ILE A 141 -23.49 21.79 -21.27
N THR A 142 -24.00 21.59 -20.06
CA THR A 142 -25.36 21.96 -19.70
C THR A 142 -25.52 23.40 -19.30
N GLY A 143 -24.43 24.14 -19.21
CA GLY A 143 -24.45 25.54 -18.77
C GLY A 143 -24.63 25.71 -17.26
N GLN A 144 -24.53 24.64 -16.52
CA GLN A 144 -24.65 24.64 -15.04
C GLN A 144 -23.31 24.75 -14.34
N TYR A 145 -22.25 24.79 -15.10
CA TYR A 145 -20.90 24.90 -14.55
C TYR A 145 -20.80 26.20 -13.75
N PRO A 146 -20.38 26.14 -12.50
CA PRO A 146 -20.35 27.32 -11.62
C PRO A 146 -19.22 28.25 -11.98
N GLY A 147 -18.93 28.34 -13.14
CA GLY A 147 -17.99 29.25 -13.81
C GLY A 147 -17.04 29.94 -12.95
#